data_9528185a2a68ecb827aa7a8f7e9cb603
#
_entry.id   9528185a2a68ecb827aa7a8f7e9cb603
#
_cell.length_a   1.000
_cell.length_b   1.000
_cell.length_c   1.000
_cell.angle_alpha   90.00
_cell.angle_beta   90.00
_cell.angle_gamma   90.00
#
_symmetry.space_group_name_H-M   'P 1'
#
loop_
_entity.id
_entity.type
_entity.pdbx_description
1 polymer ?
#
loop_
_entity_poly.entity_id
_entity_poly.type
_entity_poly.pdbx_seq_one_letter_code
_entity_poly.pdbx_strand_id
1 'polypeptide(L)'
;MIASDDFLRSVLNSISEHIVVIDREGMIRFVNKAWVTFGQDNGCLIKNNAWLSINYLKVCDESAALGEEYGREAADGIRRVIEHALVLFCSEYPCHSPNEKRWFMMRVTPFQLEDVLYCAVSHQNITERKLAEEEVLNLSRVDGLTRIPNRRYLDEFLEAEWKRCSRLNLPIAIAVMDIDHFKLLNDHYGHQAGDECLAAVGAVLNKIGKRPGDIFARFGGDEFLLVFGNTTTEQSLVPINGIVDAIRELKIPNEKSPAKPIVTVSIGLAMMYPNTQSNDKDLIKAADKLLYSAKTQGRNRVVSN
;
A
#
# COMPACT_ATOMS: atom_id res chain seq x y z
N MET A 1 -39.52 7.47 -32.10
CA MET A 1 -39.26 8.91 -31.86
C MET A 1 -37.73 9.04 -31.84
N ILE A 2 -37.13 9.60 -32.91
CA ILE A 2 -35.68 9.85 -32.97
C ILE A 2 -35.46 11.08 -32.10
N ALA A 3 -34.64 10.94 -31.05
CA ALA A 3 -34.26 12.07 -30.19
C ALA A 3 -33.52 13.14 -31.02
N SER A 4 -33.86 14.43 -30.81
CA SER A 4 -33.13 15.50 -31.49
C SER A 4 -31.67 15.55 -31.00
N ASP A 5 -30.77 16.10 -31.82
CA ASP A 5 -29.35 16.30 -31.44
C ASP A 5 -29.24 17.10 -30.15
N ASP A 6 -30.10 18.09 -29.93
CA ASP A 6 -30.10 18.90 -28.70
C ASP A 6 -30.50 18.06 -27.47
N PHE A 7 -31.45 17.12 -27.62
CA PHE A 7 -31.83 16.22 -26.56
C PHE A 7 -30.68 15.30 -26.18
N LEU A 8 -30.00 14.68 -27.14
CA LEU A 8 -28.85 13.79 -26.88
C LEU A 8 -27.69 14.55 -26.25
N ARG A 9 -27.38 15.76 -26.72
CA ARG A 9 -26.38 16.65 -26.12
C ARG A 9 -26.75 17.00 -24.67
N SER A 10 -28.02 17.30 -24.40
CA SER A 10 -28.48 17.64 -23.06
C SER A 10 -28.34 16.44 -22.12
N VAL A 11 -28.65 15.22 -22.58
CA VAL A 11 -28.45 13.99 -21.82
C VAL A 11 -26.96 13.79 -21.49
N LEU A 12 -26.06 13.88 -22.47
CA LEU A 12 -24.60 13.72 -22.25
C LEU A 12 -24.05 14.82 -21.33
N ASN A 13 -24.56 16.05 -21.41
CA ASN A 13 -24.15 17.14 -20.54
C ASN A 13 -24.70 17.06 -19.12
N SER A 14 -25.72 16.24 -18.87
CA SER A 14 -26.26 15.96 -17.53
C SER A 14 -25.47 14.88 -16.78
N ILE A 15 -24.62 14.13 -17.48
CA ILE A 15 -23.77 13.08 -16.90
C ILE A 15 -22.60 13.74 -16.16
N SER A 16 -22.40 13.35 -14.91
CA SER A 16 -21.31 13.88 -14.06
C SER A 16 -19.92 13.31 -14.38
N GLU A 17 -19.86 12.16 -15.06
CA GLU A 17 -18.59 11.62 -15.56
C GLU A 17 -18.00 12.51 -16.66
N HIS A 18 -16.68 12.63 -16.69
CA HIS A 18 -16.00 13.38 -17.74
C HIS A 18 -15.95 12.52 -19.00
N ILE A 19 -16.67 12.90 -20.04
CA ILE A 19 -16.78 12.13 -21.28
C ILE A 19 -16.07 12.86 -22.41
N VAL A 20 -15.17 12.15 -23.09
CA VAL A 20 -14.55 12.55 -24.35
C VAL A 20 -14.77 11.44 -25.38
N VAL A 21 -15.11 11.82 -26.60
CA VAL A 21 -15.17 10.89 -27.73
C VAL A 21 -14.04 11.22 -28.69
N ILE A 22 -13.30 10.18 -29.06
CA ILE A 22 -12.18 10.27 -30.00
C ILE A 22 -12.41 9.42 -31.23
N ASP A 23 -11.83 9.80 -32.36
CA ASP A 23 -11.79 8.99 -33.56
C ASP A 23 -10.62 7.97 -33.49
N ARG A 24 -10.43 7.25 -34.60
CA ARG A 24 -9.40 6.22 -34.72
C ARG A 24 -7.98 6.77 -34.64
N GLU A 25 -7.77 8.01 -35.04
CA GLU A 25 -6.51 8.74 -34.97
C GLU A 25 -6.26 9.39 -33.61
N GLY A 26 -7.23 9.29 -32.67
CA GLY A 26 -7.15 9.86 -31.34
C GLY A 26 -7.59 11.33 -31.25
N MET A 27 -8.15 11.91 -32.35
CA MET A 27 -8.64 13.29 -32.35
C MET A 27 -9.94 13.40 -31.58
N ILE A 28 -10.07 14.38 -30.71
CA ILE A 28 -11.30 14.64 -29.97
C ILE A 28 -12.39 15.10 -30.93
N ARG A 29 -13.55 14.41 -30.87
CA ARG A 29 -14.75 14.70 -31.65
C ARG A 29 -15.90 15.24 -30.81
N PHE A 30 -15.89 14.97 -29.51
CA PHE A 30 -16.88 15.46 -28.57
C PHE A 30 -16.30 15.50 -27.16
N VAL A 31 -16.74 16.47 -26.37
CA VAL A 31 -16.58 16.51 -24.92
C VAL A 31 -17.90 16.96 -24.28
N ASN A 32 -18.23 16.39 -23.10
CA ASN A 32 -19.41 16.83 -22.36
C ASN A 32 -19.08 18.02 -21.44
N LYS A 33 -20.13 18.61 -20.84
CA LYS A 33 -19.99 19.75 -19.93
C LYS A 33 -19.09 19.45 -18.72
N ALA A 34 -19.21 18.26 -18.14
CA ALA A 34 -18.40 17.85 -16.98
C ALA A 34 -16.89 17.85 -17.32
N TRP A 35 -16.49 17.36 -18.49
CA TRP A 35 -15.11 17.44 -18.99
C TRP A 35 -14.59 18.87 -19.04
N VAL A 36 -15.37 19.78 -19.65
CA VAL A 36 -14.98 21.18 -19.80
C VAL A 36 -14.83 21.87 -18.45
N THR A 37 -15.81 21.67 -17.55
CA THR A 37 -15.82 22.26 -16.22
C THR A 37 -14.62 21.77 -15.41
N PHE A 38 -14.35 20.45 -15.40
CA PHE A 38 -13.19 19.89 -14.70
C PHE A 38 -11.86 20.47 -15.22
N GLY A 39 -11.72 20.61 -16.53
CA GLY A 39 -10.54 21.24 -17.12
C GLY A 39 -10.35 22.68 -16.63
N GLN A 40 -11.40 23.49 -16.63
CA GLN A 40 -11.37 24.87 -16.17
C GLN A 40 -11.01 24.99 -14.68
N ASP A 41 -11.63 24.16 -13.83
CA ASP A 41 -11.39 24.14 -12.39
C ASP A 41 -9.95 23.70 -12.04
N ASN A 42 -9.27 22.98 -12.94
CA ASN A 42 -7.89 22.54 -12.78
C ASN A 42 -6.89 23.33 -13.66
N GLY A 43 -7.24 24.55 -14.05
CA GLY A 43 -6.33 25.48 -14.70
C GLY A 43 -6.10 25.25 -16.21
N CYS A 44 -6.93 24.42 -16.85
CA CYS A 44 -6.87 24.24 -18.29
C CYS A 44 -7.37 25.51 -19.01
N LEU A 45 -6.55 26.05 -19.90
CA LEU A 45 -6.85 27.29 -20.63
C LEU A 45 -7.62 27.06 -21.94
N ILE A 46 -7.97 25.82 -22.27
CA ILE A 46 -8.69 25.47 -23.50
C ILE A 46 -10.14 25.95 -23.41
N LYS A 47 -10.54 26.79 -24.36
CA LYS A 47 -11.89 27.38 -24.38
C LYS A 47 -12.73 26.81 -25.53
N ASN A 48 -14.00 26.57 -25.23
CA ASN A 48 -15.06 26.22 -26.21
C ASN A 48 -14.65 25.05 -27.14
N ASN A 49 -14.82 25.21 -28.45
CA ASN A 49 -14.58 24.17 -29.46
C ASN A 49 -13.10 23.86 -29.71
N ALA A 50 -12.14 24.54 -29.02
CA ALA A 50 -10.72 24.26 -29.18
C ALA A 50 -10.32 22.84 -28.71
N TRP A 51 -11.17 22.18 -27.90
CA TRP A 51 -11.01 20.75 -27.56
C TRP A 51 -10.98 19.86 -28.82
N LEU A 52 -11.74 20.19 -29.86
CA LEU A 52 -11.88 19.38 -31.08
C LEU A 52 -10.61 19.40 -31.97
N SER A 53 -9.63 20.27 -31.67
CA SER A 53 -8.34 20.31 -32.36
C SER A 53 -7.23 19.53 -31.60
N ILE A 54 -7.58 18.88 -30.51
CA ILE A 54 -6.62 18.16 -29.65
C ILE A 54 -6.63 16.68 -30.03
N ASN A 55 -5.45 16.09 -30.10
CA ASN A 55 -5.28 14.66 -30.16
C ASN A 55 -5.07 14.09 -28.75
N TYR A 56 -6.05 13.34 -28.25
CA TYR A 56 -6.06 12.79 -26.91
C TYR A 56 -4.93 11.75 -26.69
N LEU A 57 -4.70 10.89 -27.69
CA LEU A 57 -3.61 9.90 -27.65
C LEU A 57 -2.24 10.57 -27.54
N LYS A 58 -2.05 11.68 -28.28
CA LYS A 58 -0.80 12.43 -28.19
C LYS A 58 -0.57 13.03 -26.82
N VAL A 59 -1.62 13.52 -26.14
CA VAL A 59 -1.53 14.01 -24.75
C VAL A 59 -1.13 12.87 -23.80
N CYS A 60 -1.69 11.66 -23.97
CA CYS A 60 -1.29 10.49 -23.18
C CYS A 60 0.18 10.10 -23.43
N ASP A 61 0.64 10.13 -24.68
CA ASP A 61 2.03 9.84 -25.04
C ASP A 61 3.01 10.88 -24.47
N GLU A 62 2.64 12.16 -24.48
CA GLU A 62 3.44 13.25 -23.90
C GLU A 62 3.56 13.07 -22.37
N SER A 63 2.47 12.71 -21.68
CA SER A 63 2.46 12.39 -20.25
C SER A 63 3.37 11.18 -19.96
N ALA A 64 3.28 10.12 -20.77
CA ALA A 64 4.16 8.96 -20.67
C ALA A 64 5.65 9.29 -20.86
N ALA A 65 5.97 10.22 -21.78
CA ALA A 65 7.33 10.67 -22.02
C ALA A 65 7.92 11.48 -20.83
N LEU A 66 7.06 12.10 -20.01
CA LEU A 66 7.43 12.77 -18.76
C LEU A 66 7.60 11.79 -17.58
N GLY A 67 7.41 10.49 -17.80
CA GLY A 67 7.58 9.43 -16.80
C GLY A 67 6.31 9.05 -16.06
N GLU A 68 5.15 9.54 -16.47
CA GLU A 68 3.87 9.17 -15.89
C GLU A 68 3.40 7.82 -16.45
N GLU A 69 3.44 6.78 -15.62
CA GLU A 69 3.08 5.41 -15.99
C GLU A 69 1.63 5.29 -16.48
N TYR A 70 0.72 6.06 -15.88
CA TYR A 70 -0.70 6.07 -16.25
C TYR A 70 -0.96 6.63 -17.66
N GLY A 71 -0.15 7.59 -18.12
CA GLY A 71 -0.22 8.10 -19.49
C GLY A 71 0.08 7.00 -20.51
N ARG A 72 1.08 6.17 -20.24
CA ARG A 72 1.45 5.01 -21.07
C ARG A 72 0.34 3.96 -21.09
N GLU A 73 -0.14 3.57 -19.91
CA GLU A 73 -1.21 2.59 -19.78
C GLU A 73 -2.49 3.02 -20.51
N ALA A 74 -2.86 4.31 -20.40
CA ALA A 74 -3.99 4.89 -21.10
C ALA A 74 -3.81 4.82 -22.62
N ALA A 75 -2.66 5.27 -23.15
CA ALA A 75 -2.38 5.26 -24.58
C ALA A 75 -2.41 3.83 -25.16
N ASP A 76 -1.77 2.88 -24.50
CA ASP A 76 -1.73 1.49 -24.92
C ASP A 76 -3.11 0.83 -24.84
N GLY A 77 -3.87 1.09 -23.78
CA GLY A 77 -5.23 0.61 -23.61
C GLY A 77 -6.19 1.12 -24.70
N ILE A 78 -6.13 2.40 -25.03
CA ILE A 78 -6.94 3.01 -26.10
C ILE A 78 -6.59 2.39 -27.46
N ARG A 79 -5.29 2.25 -27.80
CA ARG A 79 -4.84 1.65 -29.07
C ARG A 79 -5.35 0.23 -29.21
N ARG A 80 -5.26 -0.59 -28.16
CA ARG A 80 -5.77 -1.98 -28.18
C ARG A 80 -7.29 -2.04 -28.40
N VAL A 81 -8.04 -1.05 -27.94
CA VAL A 81 -9.49 -0.95 -28.21
C VAL A 81 -9.72 -0.55 -29.68
N ILE A 82 -8.97 0.42 -30.21
CA ILE A 82 -9.05 0.86 -31.60
C ILE A 82 -8.69 -0.28 -32.57
N GLU A 83 -7.72 -1.10 -32.22
CA GLU A 83 -7.27 -2.26 -33.00
C GLU A 83 -8.16 -3.51 -32.82
N HIS A 84 -9.28 -3.38 -32.11
CA HIS A 84 -10.19 -4.48 -31.74
C HIS A 84 -9.54 -5.63 -30.95
N ALA A 85 -8.38 -5.41 -30.35
CA ALA A 85 -7.76 -6.36 -29.44
C ALA A 85 -8.46 -6.43 -28.07
N LEU A 86 -9.19 -5.39 -27.72
CA LEU A 86 -10.03 -5.31 -26.52
C LEU A 86 -11.43 -4.80 -26.88
N VAL A 87 -12.45 -5.40 -26.27
CA VAL A 87 -13.85 -4.92 -26.35
C VAL A 87 -14.09 -3.76 -25.39
N LEU A 88 -13.31 -3.69 -24.30
CA LEU A 88 -13.39 -2.70 -23.25
C LEU A 88 -12.02 -2.58 -22.60
N PHE A 89 -11.59 -1.35 -22.29
CA PHE A 89 -10.43 -1.09 -21.44
C PHE A 89 -10.87 -0.31 -20.21
N CYS A 90 -10.35 -0.69 -19.03
CA CYS A 90 -10.55 0.02 -17.77
C CYS A 90 -9.22 0.14 -17.03
N SER A 91 -8.94 1.32 -16.46
CA SER A 91 -7.80 1.55 -15.59
C SER A 91 -8.15 2.57 -14.52
N GLU A 92 -7.67 2.35 -13.30
CA GLU A 92 -7.81 3.28 -12.18
C GLU A 92 -6.50 4.06 -12.01
N TYR A 93 -6.60 5.38 -11.91
CA TYR A 93 -5.42 6.23 -11.81
C TYR A 93 -5.62 7.38 -10.82
N PRO A 94 -4.54 7.81 -10.12
CA PRO A 94 -4.55 8.99 -9.28
C PRO A 94 -4.51 10.26 -10.16
N CYS A 95 -5.26 11.28 -9.74
CA CYS A 95 -5.24 12.61 -10.33
C CYS A 95 -5.30 13.65 -9.20
N HIS A 96 -4.22 13.69 -8.40
CA HIS A 96 -4.15 14.57 -7.24
C HIS A 96 -3.93 16.02 -7.64
N SER A 97 -4.54 16.94 -6.88
CA SER A 97 -4.16 18.34 -6.88
C SER A 97 -3.28 18.63 -5.65
N PRO A 98 -2.63 19.79 -5.56
CA PRO A 98 -1.80 20.13 -4.40
C PRO A 98 -2.55 20.03 -3.06
N ASN A 99 -3.86 20.20 -3.07
CA ASN A 99 -4.70 20.29 -1.86
C ASN A 99 -5.71 19.13 -1.72
N GLU A 100 -5.81 18.23 -2.71
CA GLU A 100 -6.84 17.21 -2.74
C GLU A 100 -6.33 15.91 -3.38
N LYS A 101 -6.53 14.79 -2.67
CA LYS A 101 -6.34 13.46 -3.25
C LYS A 101 -7.57 13.07 -4.06
N ARG A 102 -7.36 12.68 -5.30
CA ARG A 102 -8.45 12.24 -6.21
C ARG A 102 -8.01 11.01 -6.99
N TRP A 103 -8.96 10.13 -7.25
CA TRP A 103 -8.78 8.95 -8.11
C TRP A 103 -9.91 8.88 -9.12
N PHE A 104 -9.55 8.48 -10.31
CA PHE A 104 -10.49 8.28 -11.40
C PHE A 104 -10.37 6.87 -11.96
N MET A 105 -11.50 6.33 -12.44
CA MET A 105 -11.55 5.15 -13.29
C MET A 105 -11.79 5.62 -14.73
N MET A 106 -10.82 5.35 -15.59
CA MET A 106 -10.97 5.50 -17.03
C MET A 106 -11.63 4.26 -17.61
N ARG A 107 -12.60 4.47 -18.49
CA ARG A 107 -13.23 3.39 -19.27
C ARG A 107 -13.24 3.80 -20.73
N VAL A 108 -12.77 2.91 -21.62
CA VAL A 108 -12.74 3.11 -23.07
C VAL A 108 -13.63 2.08 -23.74
N THR A 109 -14.63 2.53 -24.47
CA THR A 109 -15.60 1.68 -25.16
C THR A 109 -15.67 2.07 -26.64
N PRO A 110 -15.47 1.16 -27.58
CA PRO A 110 -15.59 1.44 -29.01
C PRO A 110 -17.06 1.48 -29.43
N PHE A 111 -17.39 2.29 -30.40
CA PHE A 111 -18.66 2.27 -31.11
C PHE A 111 -18.47 2.69 -32.57
N GLN A 112 -19.41 2.32 -33.44
CA GLN A 112 -19.40 2.67 -34.85
C GLN A 112 -20.57 3.60 -35.17
N LEU A 113 -20.29 4.59 -36.00
CA LEU A 113 -21.29 5.46 -36.58
C LEU A 113 -20.96 5.66 -38.06
N GLU A 114 -21.89 5.31 -38.97
CA GLU A 114 -21.69 5.43 -40.44
C GLU A 114 -20.39 4.76 -40.91
N ASP A 115 -20.14 3.54 -40.45
CA ASP A 115 -18.91 2.76 -40.72
C ASP A 115 -17.59 3.36 -40.21
N VAL A 116 -17.65 4.45 -39.46
CA VAL A 116 -16.49 5.07 -38.79
C VAL A 116 -16.42 4.60 -37.34
N LEU A 117 -15.23 4.14 -36.93
CA LEU A 117 -14.96 3.73 -35.56
C LEU A 117 -14.63 4.95 -34.68
N TYR A 118 -15.28 5.00 -33.54
CA TYR A 118 -15.01 5.97 -32.47
C TYR A 118 -14.79 5.24 -31.15
N CYS A 119 -14.14 5.90 -30.19
CA CYS A 119 -14.05 5.45 -28.82
C CYS A 119 -14.64 6.51 -27.88
N ALA A 120 -15.58 6.08 -27.04
CA ALA A 120 -16.03 6.87 -25.91
C ALA A 120 -15.10 6.58 -24.72
N VAL A 121 -14.43 7.61 -24.23
CA VAL A 121 -13.57 7.56 -23.04
C VAL A 121 -14.30 8.31 -21.92
N SER A 122 -14.61 7.60 -20.83
CA SER A 122 -15.20 8.22 -19.63
C SER A 122 -14.26 8.14 -18.46
N HIS A 123 -14.27 9.19 -17.61
CA HIS A 123 -13.52 9.26 -16.36
C HIS A 123 -14.50 9.48 -15.21
N GLN A 124 -14.69 8.44 -14.43
CA GLN A 124 -15.53 8.46 -13.24
C GLN A 124 -14.67 8.79 -12.01
N ASN A 125 -15.08 9.76 -11.22
CA ASN A 125 -14.45 10.02 -9.93
C ASN A 125 -14.80 8.88 -8.95
N ILE A 126 -13.76 8.18 -8.46
CA ILE A 126 -13.86 7.06 -7.53
C ILE A 126 -13.22 7.37 -6.17
N THR A 127 -13.00 8.65 -5.88
CA THR A 127 -12.29 9.10 -4.66
C THR A 127 -13.00 8.61 -3.40
N GLU A 128 -14.33 8.76 -3.30
CA GLU A 128 -15.08 8.29 -2.13
C GLU A 128 -14.93 6.78 -1.92
N ARG A 129 -14.99 5.99 -3.01
CA ARG A 129 -14.77 4.54 -2.94
C ARG A 129 -13.36 4.21 -2.44
N LYS A 130 -12.32 4.87 -2.97
CA LYS A 130 -10.94 4.65 -2.54
C LYS A 130 -10.71 5.04 -1.08
N LEU A 131 -11.27 6.15 -0.64
CA LEU A 131 -11.18 6.57 0.76
C LEU A 131 -11.91 5.60 1.70
N ALA A 132 -13.08 5.10 1.30
CA ALA A 132 -13.80 4.09 2.07
C ALA A 132 -13.03 2.74 2.12
N GLU A 133 -12.43 2.31 1.02
CA GLU A 133 -11.55 1.13 0.99
C GLU A 133 -10.34 1.31 1.92
N GLU A 134 -9.68 2.50 1.89
CA GLU A 134 -8.58 2.84 2.81
C GLU A 134 -9.06 2.85 4.28
N GLU A 135 -10.25 3.37 4.55
CA GLU A 135 -10.81 3.40 5.90
C GLU A 135 -11.11 1.99 6.43
N VAL A 136 -11.71 1.12 5.61
CA VAL A 136 -11.94 -0.29 5.96
C VAL A 136 -10.61 -1.01 6.24
N LEU A 137 -9.60 -0.81 5.40
CA LEU A 137 -8.26 -1.35 5.64
C LEU A 137 -7.64 -0.78 6.92
N ASN A 138 -7.86 0.50 7.20
CA ASN A 138 -7.41 1.16 8.42
C ASN A 138 -8.16 0.69 9.69
N LEU A 139 -9.41 0.27 9.57
CA LEU A 139 -10.18 -0.35 10.67
C LEU A 139 -9.77 -1.79 10.95
N SER A 140 -9.12 -2.46 10.01
CA SER A 140 -8.56 -3.80 10.23
C SER A 140 -7.43 -3.72 11.27
N ARG A 141 -7.47 -4.60 12.29
CA ARG A 141 -6.42 -4.75 13.31
C ARG A 141 -5.35 -5.77 12.94
N VAL A 142 -5.49 -6.38 11.79
CA VAL A 142 -4.66 -7.51 11.34
C VAL A 142 -3.92 -7.12 10.06
N ASP A 143 -2.65 -7.48 9.98
CA ASP A 143 -1.86 -7.37 8.74
C ASP A 143 -2.34 -8.40 7.70
N GLY A 144 -2.62 -7.93 6.49
CA GLY A 144 -3.23 -8.75 5.44
C GLY A 144 -2.39 -9.94 4.99
N LEU A 145 -1.06 -9.83 5.06
CA LEU A 145 -0.11 -10.85 4.63
C LEU A 145 0.19 -11.85 5.75
N THR A 146 0.62 -11.35 6.90
CA THR A 146 1.14 -12.18 8.01
C THR A 146 0.05 -12.67 8.96
N ARG A 147 -1.16 -12.11 8.89
CA ARG A 147 -2.32 -12.45 9.73
C ARG A 147 -2.10 -12.28 11.24
N ILE A 148 -1.07 -11.55 11.64
CA ILE A 148 -0.88 -11.07 13.02
C ILE A 148 -1.33 -9.60 13.12
N PRO A 149 -1.39 -9.02 14.34
CA PRO A 149 -1.64 -7.61 14.54
C PRO A 149 -0.82 -6.70 13.63
N ASN A 150 -1.45 -5.66 13.09
CA ASN A 150 -0.77 -4.64 12.32
C ASN A 150 -0.24 -3.51 13.22
N ARG A 151 0.54 -2.59 12.64
CA ARG A 151 1.13 -1.46 13.34
C ARG A 151 0.10 -0.61 14.08
N ARG A 152 -1.06 -0.35 13.47
CA ARG A 152 -2.10 0.45 14.11
C ARG A 152 -2.61 -0.17 15.40
N TYR A 153 -2.95 -1.46 15.37
CA TYR A 153 -3.41 -2.16 16.56
C TYR A 153 -2.31 -2.27 17.62
N LEU A 154 -1.06 -2.42 17.19
CA LEU A 154 0.10 -2.37 18.07
C LEU A 154 0.18 -1.02 18.82
N ASP A 155 0.04 0.11 18.10
CA ASP A 155 0.12 1.45 18.69
C ASP A 155 -1.01 1.66 19.71
N GLU A 156 -2.25 1.27 19.39
CA GLU A 156 -3.40 1.31 20.31
C GLU A 156 -3.15 0.46 21.59
N PHE A 157 -2.64 -0.75 21.38
CA PHE A 157 -2.36 -1.69 22.48
C PHE A 157 -1.23 -1.19 23.38
N LEU A 158 -0.14 -0.72 22.78
CA LEU A 158 1.03 -0.23 23.50
C LEU A 158 0.68 0.98 24.36
N GLU A 159 -0.10 1.92 23.84
CA GLU A 159 -0.57 3.07 24.62
C GLU A 159 -1.39 2.64 25.85
N ALA A 160 -2.31 1.68 25.67
CA ALA A 160 -3.13 1.16 26.76
C ALA A 160 -2.29 0.39 27.80
N GLU A 161 -1.40 -0.48 27.35
CA GLU A 161 -0.55 -1.31 28.23
C GLU A 161 0.50 -0.47 28.93
N TRP A 162 1.07 0.56 28.28
CA TRP A 162 1.96 1.53 28.91
C TRP A 162 1.29 2.24 30.10
N LYS A 163 0.07 2.77 29.88
CA LYS A 163 -0.72 3.41 30.95
C LYS A 163 -1.03 2.43 32.08
N ARG A 164 -1.35 1.17 31.75
CA ARG A 164 -1.61 0.11 32.74
C ARG A 164 -0.36 -0.19 33.57
N CYS A 165 0.77 -0.44 32.91
CA CYS A 165 2.03 -0.74 33.60
C CYS A 165 2.52 0.43 34.45
N SER A 166 2.42 1.67 33.96
CA SER A 166 2.76 2.88 34.72
C SER A 166 1.93 3.02 35.99
N ARG A 167 0.60 2.84 35.90
CA ARG A 167 -0.31 2.93 37.06
C ARG A 167 -0.05 1.88 38.13
N LEU A 168 0.32 0.67 37.70
CA LEU A 168 0.52 -0.49 38.58
C LEU A 168 1.99 -0.71 38.98
N ASN A 169 2.89 0.18 38.52
CA ASN A 169 4.33 0.07 38.71
C ASN A 169 4.88 -1.31 38.26
N LEU A 170 4.42 -1.76 37.08
CA LEU A 170 4.80 -3.02 36.47
C LEU A 170 5.82 -2.79 35.32
N PRO A 171 6.73 -3.74 35.09
CA PRO A 171 7.65 -3.66 33.95
C PRO A 171 6.92 -3.88 32.64
N ILE A 172 7.44 -3.28 31.59
CA ILE A 172 7.05 -3.56 30.18
C ILE A 172 8.32 -3.78 29.38
N ALA A 173 8.33 -4.83 28.55
CA ALA A 173 9.43 -5.12 27.65
C ALA A 173 8.97 -5.01 26.19
N ILE A 174 9.85 -4.50 25.32
CA ILE A 174 9.65 -4.40 23.89
C ILE A 174 10.83 -5.06 23.18
N ALA A 175 10.52 -5.93 22.21
CA ALA A 175 11.51 -6.48 21.31
C ALA A 175 11.24 -6.00 19.88
N VAL A 176 12.25 -5.44 19.23
CA VAL A 176 12.25 -5.14 17.79
C VAL A 176 12.98 -6.27 17.10
N MET A 177 12.29 -6.92 16.15
CA MET A 177 12.78 -8.07 15.39
C MET A 177 12.82 -7.73 13.90
N ASP A 178 13.86 -8.18 13.23
CA ASP A 178 14.06 -7.97 11.79
C ASP A 178 14.60 -9.26 11.17
N ILE A 179 14.14 -9.56 9.94
CA ILE A 179 14.57 -10.74 9.19
C ILE A 179 15.95 -10.46 8.56
N ASP A 180 16.95 -11.24 8.96
CA ASP A 180 18.30 -11.08 8.49
C ASP A 180 18.42 -11.25 6.97
N HIS A 181 18.99 -10.23 6.31
CA HIS A 181 19.24 -10.26 4.87
C HIS A 181 17.98 -10.51 4.01
N PHE A 182 16.81 -10.04 4.44
CA PHE A 182 15.54 -10.22 3.73
C PHE A 182 15.58 -9.68 2.30
N LYS A 183 16.27 -8.55 2.07
CA LYS A 183 16.46 -8.03 0.72
C LYS A 183 17.17 -9.03 -0.20
N LEU A 184 18.20 -9.73 0.28
CA LEU A 184 18.93 -10.74 -0.51
C LEU A 184 18.02 -11.93 -0.87
N LEU A 185 17.09 -12.30 0.01
CA LEU A 185 16.08 -13.30 -0.29
C LEU A 185 15.17 -12.84 -1.42
N ASN A 186 14.63 -11.63 -1.33
CA ASN A 186 13.78 -11.05 -2.38
C ASN A 186 14.52 -10.93 -3.73
N ASP A 187 15.76 -10.44 -3.70
CA ASP A 187 16.56 -10.24 -4.91
C ASP A 187 16.91 -11.58 -5.60
N HIS A 188 17.00 -12.68 -4.83
CA HIS A 188 17.37 -13.99 -5.35
C HIS A 188 16.17 -14.86 -5.72
N TYR A 189 15.11 -14.88 -4.90
CA TYR A 189 13.96 -15.78 -5.08
C TYR A 189 12.68 -15.06 -5.53
N GLY A 190 12.72 -13.72 -5.63
CA GLY A 190 11.57 -12.88 -6.00
C GLY A 190 10.69 -12.49 -4.80
N HIS A 191 9.87 -11.45 -4.99
CA HIS A 191 9.02 -10.90 -3.95
C HIS A 191 7.97 -11.88 -3.40
N GLN A 192 7.49 -12.81 -4.24
CA GLN A 192 6.54 -13.83 -3.79
C GLN A 192 7.15 -14.76 -2.72
N ALA A 193 8.42 -15.16 -2.87
CA ALA A 193 9.13 -15.93 -1.86
C ALA A 193 9.34 -15.14 -0.56
N GLY A 194 9.57 -13.83 -0.68
CA GLY A 194 9.60 -12.92 0.47
C GLY A 194 8.28 -12.86 1.20
N ASP A 195 7.17 -12.77 0.48
CA ASP A 195 5.82 -12.75 1.07
C ASP A 195 5.50 -14.07 1.78
N GLU A 196 5.85 -15.21 1.19
CA GLU A 196 5.72 -16.53 1.81
C GLU A 196 6.56 -16.64 3.09
N CYS A 197 7.78 -16.10 3.08
CA CYS A 197 8.65 -16.02 4.26
C CYS A 197 8.00 -15.18 5.37
N LEU A 198 7.51 -13.99 5.06
CA LEU A 198 6.82 -13.11 6.01
C LEU A 198 5.58 -13.78 6.61
N ALA A 199 4.78 -14.46 5.79
CA ALA A 199 3.60 -15.20 6.24
C ALA A 199 3.98 -16.35 7.19
N ALA A 200 5.06 -17.09 6.89
CA ALA A 200 5.57 -18.17 7.73
C ALA A 200 6.08 -17.65 9.09
N VAL A 201 6.82 -16.53 9.09
CA VAL A 201 7.25 -15.84 10.32
C VAL A 201 6.04 -15.39 11.14
N GLY A 202 5.04 -14.78 10.50
CA GLY A 202 3.78 -14.38 11.13
C GLY A 202 3.07 -15.55 11.80
N ALA A 203 3.03 -16.74 11.15
CA ALA A 203 2.44 -17.94 11.72
C ALA A 203 3.18 -18.45 12.97
N VAL A 204 4.52 -18.33 13.03
CA VAL A 204 5.31 -18.63 14.22
C VAL A 204 4.94 -17.67 15.36
N LEU A 205 4.93 -16.36 15.08
CA LEU A 205 4.61 -15.34 16.08
C LEU A 205 3.19 -15.54 16.66
N ASN A 206 2.21 -15.85 15.80
CA ASN A 206 0.83 -16.07 16.21
C ASN A 206 0.65 -17.31 17.12
N LYS A 207 1.53 -18.31 17.02
CA LYS A 207 1.49 -19.49 17.91
C LYS A 207 2.02 -19.20 19.31
N ILE A 208 3.00 -18.30 19.43
CA ILE A 208 3.73 -18.03 20.68
C ILE A 208 3.08 -16.87 21.46
N GLY A 209 2.66 -15.81 20.81
CA GLY A 209 2.11 -14.60 21.42
C GLY A 209 0.66 -14.74 21.88
N LYS A 210 0.39 -15.54 22.91
CA LYS A 210 -1.00 -15.82 23.36
C LYS A 210 -1.32 -15.35 24.79
N ARG A 211 -0.37 -14.71 25.50
CA ARG A 211 -0.65 -14.24 26.87
C ARG A 211 -1.45 -12.93 26.81
N PRO A 212 -2.44 -12.73 27.70
CA PRO A 212 -3.01 -11.41 27.94
C PRO A 212 -1.91 -10.43 28.36
N GLY A 213 -1.85 -9.27 27.71
CA GLY A 213 -0.78 -8.30 27.93
C GLY A 213 0.41 -8.42 26.96
N ASP A 214 0.46 -9.45 26.12
CA ASP A 214 1.44 -9.58 25.04
C ASP A 214 0.79 -9.29 23.70
N ILE A 215 1.51 -8.60 22.81
CA ILE A 215 1.13 -8.44 21.41
C ILE A 215 2.36 -8.57 20.53
N PHE A 216 2.24 -9.32 19.45
CA PHE A 216 3.26 -9.48 18.43
C PHE A 216 2.68 -8.99 17.11
N ALA A 217 3.30 -7.98 16.53
CA ALA A 217 2.74 -7.26 15.38
C ALA A 217 3.78 -7.09 14.26
N ARG A 218 3.30 -6.99 13.02
CA ARG A 218 4.13 -6.50 11.92
C ARG A 218 4.17 -4.98 11.96
N PHE A 219 5.38 -4.45 12.12
CA PHE A 219 5.60 -3.00 12.23
C PHE A 219 5.70 -2.35 10.84
N GLY A 220 6.29 -3.05 9.87
CA GLY A 220 6.39 -2.63 8.47
C GLY A 220 7.51 -3.38 7.75
N GLY A 221 7.35 -3.63 6.44
CA GLY A 221 8.35 -4.36 5.66
C GLY A 221 8.66 -5.74 6.26
N ASP A 222 9.90 -5.96 6.65
CA ASP A 222 10.45 -7.15 7.31
C ASP A 222 10.64 -6.99 8.83
N GLU A 223 10.11 -5.90 9.41
CA GLU A 223 10.21 -5.58 10.83
C GLU A 223 8.96 -6.00 11.60
N PHE A 224 9.19 -6.59 12.78
CA PHE A 224 8.16 -6.98 13.73
C PHE A 224 8.45 -6.38 15.10
N LEU A 225 7.40 -6.05 15.84
CA LEU A 225 7.51 -5.52 17.19
C LEU A 225 6.70 -6.39 18.14
N LEU A 226 7.35 -6.81 19.23
CA LEU A 226 6.80 -7.71 20.24
C LEU A 226 6.74 -6.95 21.55
N VAL A 227 5.58 -6.83 22.16
CA VAL A 227 5.35 -6.18 23.45
C VAL A 227 4.99 -7.24 24.47
N PHE A 228 5.61 -7.17 25.64
CA PHE A 228 5.38 -8.04 26.78
C PHE A 228 5.02 -7.19 28.00
N GLY A 229 3.77 -7.21 28.38
CA GLY A 229 3.26 -6.50 29.56
C GLY A 229 3.52 -7.28 30.86
N ASN A 230 3.89 -6.56 31.92
CA ASN A 230 4.18 -7.14 33.25
C ASN A 230 5.21 -8.30 33.16
N THR A 231 6.33 -8.04 32.49
CA THR A 231 7.33 -9.09 32.20
C THR A 231 8.74 -8.51 32.30
N THR A 232 9.65 -9.21 33.01
CA THR A 232 11.06 -8.83 33.09
C THR A 232 11.84 -9.25 31.84
N THR A 233 13.08 -8.76 31.68
CA THR A 233 13.96 -9.15 30.57
C THR A 233 14.15 -10.66 30.50
N GLU A 234 14.44 -11.33 31.62
CA GLU A 234 14.66 -12.77 31.69
C GLU A 234 13.42 -13.57 31.29
N GLN A 235 12.25 -13.12 31.76
CA GLN A 235 10.96 -13.75 31.39
C GLN A 235 10.63 -13.57 29.90
N SER A 236 10.94 -12.41 29.31
CA SER A 236 10.74 -12.13 27.89
C SER A 236 11.68 -12.93 26.99
N LEU A 237 12.90 -13.21 27.47
CA LEU A 237 13.88 -14.00 26.70
C LEU A 237 13.42 -15.42 26.40
N VAL A 238 12.57 -16.02 27.26
CA VAL A 238 12.08 -17.39 27.05
C VAL A 238 11.25 -17.50 25.76
N PRO A 239 10.15 -16.74 25.57
CA PRO A 239 9.39 -16.79 24.33
C PRO A 239 10.20 -16.27 23.13
N ILE A 240 11.07 -15.27 23.30
CA ILE A 240 11.90 -14.72 22.24
C ILE A 240 12.89 -15.76 21.69
N ASN A 241 13.57 -16.51 22.54
CA ASN A 241 14.44 -17.61 22.11
C ASN A 241 13.64 -18.70 21.39
N GLY A 242 12.46 -19.04 21.89
CA GLY A 242 11.53 -19.96 21.21
C GLY A 242 11.15 -19.47 19.81
N ILE A 243 10.94 -18.17 19.60
CA ILE A 243 10.68 -17.57 18.28
C ILE A 243 11.90 -17.73 17.36
N VAL A 244 13.09 -17.39 17.86
CA VAL A 244 14.34 -17.52 17.07
C VAL A 244 14.56 -18.96 16.61
N ASP A 245 14.38 -19.93 17.51
CA ASP A 245 14.55 -21.35 17.19
C ASP A 245 13.47 -21.85 16.23
N ALA A 246 12.20 -21.50 16.45
CA ALA A 246 11.11 -21.89 15.57
C ALA A 246 11.26 -21.32 14.15
N ILE A 247 11.76 -20.08 14.01
CA ILE A 247 12.05 -19.51 12.69
C ILE A 247 13.19 -20.25 12.00
N ARG A 248 14.26 -20.61 12.72
CA ARG A 248 15.35 -21.45 12.17
C ARG A 248 14.85 -22.82 11.71
N GLU A 249 13.93 -23.42 12.45
CA GLU A 249 13.33 -24.72 12.12
C GLU A 249 12.46 -24.70 10.87
N LEU A 250 11.97 -23.53 10.44
CA LEU A 250 11.31 -23.39 9.13
C LEU A 250 12.22 -23.74 7.95
N LYS A 251 13.56 -23.63 8.14
CA LYS A 251 14.59 -23.93 7.12
C LYS A 251 14.34 -23.27 5.77
N ILE A 252 13.71 -22.08 5.77
CA ILE A 252 13.47 -21.31 4.54
C ILE A 252 14.83 -20.97 3.91
N PRO A 253 15.09 -21.34 2.66
CA PRO A 253 16.37 -21.08 2.02
C PRO A 253 16.67 -19.58 1.90
N ASN A 254 17.90 -19.17 2.21
CA ASN A 254 18.46 -17.85 1.95
C ASN A 254 19.95 -18.01 1.62
N GLU A 255 20.24 -18.65 0.50
CA GLU A 255 21.60 -19.08 0.10
C GLU A 255 22.56 -17.90 -0.05
N LYS A 256 22.05 -16.70 -0.36
CA LYS A 256 22.87 -15.48 -0.49
C LYS A 256 23.15 -14.79 0.85
N SER A 257 22.56 -15.26 1.94
CA SER A 257 22.80 -14.70 3.26
C SER A 257 24.21 -15.06 3.76
N PRO A 258 25.06 -14.08 4.10
CA PRO A 258 26.39 -14.34 4.64
C PRO A 258 26.35 -14.86 6.09
N ALA A 259 25.21 -14.77 6.78
CA ALA A 259 25.07 -15.24 8.16
C ALA A 259 24.82 -16.74 8.24
N LYS A 260 23.81 -17.23 7.51
CA LYS A 260 23.43 -18.65 7.35
C LYS A 260 22.68 -18.84 6.05
N PRO A 261 22.74 -20.04 5.39
CA PRO A 261 22.04 -20.29 4.12
C PRO A 261 20.53 -20.50 4.31
N ILE A 262 19.98 -20.10 5.44
CA ILE A 262 18.56 -20.11 5.78
C ILE A 262 18.17 -18.77 6.38
N VAL A 263 16.85 -18.48 6.39
CA VAL A 263 16.29 -17.32 7.07
C VAL A 263 16.59 -17.38 8.56
N THR A 264 17.08 -16.26 9.08
CA THR A 264 17.31 -16.01 10.51
C THR A 264 16.76 -14.64 10.90
N VAL A 265 16.67 -14.37 12.18
CA VAL A 265 16.23 -13.08 12.71
C VAL A 265 17.21 -12.53 13.72
N SER A 266 17.33 -11.21 13.75
CA SER A 266 18.00 -10.47 14.80
C SER A 266 16.98 -9.74 15.66
N ILE A 267 17.19 -9.70 16.97
CA ILE A 267 16.23 -9.13 17.93
C ILE A 267 16.97 -8.25 18.92
N GLY A 268 16.45 -7.04 19.15
CA GLY A 268 16.84 -6.18 20.25
C GLY A 268 15.73 -6.11 21.28
N LEU A 269 15.97 -6.49 22.52
CA LEU A 269 15.02 -6.51 23.63
C LEU A 269 15.40 -5.44 24.66
N ALA A 270 14.47 -4.52 24.94
CA ALA A 270 14.62 -3.55 26.02
C ALA A 270 13.44 -3.64 27.00
N MET A 271 13.73 -3.42 28.29
CA MET A 271 12.73 -3.38 29.36
C MET A 271 12.84 -2.10 30.15
N MET A 272 11.71 -1.59 30.63
CA MET A 272 11.69 -0.49 31.63
C MET A 272 10.44 -0.57 32.50
N TYR A 273 10.49 0.16 33.63
CA TYR A 273 9.31 0.49 34.46
C TYR A 273 8.80 1.84 33.98
N PRO A 274 7.61 1.92 33.34
CA PRO A 274 7.04 3.19 32.90
C PRO A 274 6.78 4.12 34.09
N ASN A 275 7.13 5.40 33.91
CA ASN A 275 6.87 6.46 34.88
C ASN A 275 6.42 7.74 34.16
N THR A 276 6.15 8.80 34.90
CA THR A 276 5.65 10.08 34.36
C THR A 276 6.64 10.83 33.48
N GLN A 277 7.93 10.46 33.49
CA GLN A 277 9.00 11.09 32.70
C GLN A 277 9.43 10.24 31.51
N SER A 278 8.98 8.99 31.41
CA SER A 278 9.30 8.07 30.33
C SER A 278 8.13 7.96 29.34
N ASN A 279 8.44 7.58 28.09
CA ASN A 279 7.43 7.31 27.07
C ASN A 279 7.76 6.00 26.31
N ASP A 280 6.78 5.45 25.66
CA ASP A 280 6.86 4.22 24.88
C ASP A 280 7.87 4.32 23.73
N LYS A 281 8.01 5.50 23.11
CA LYS A 281 8.95 5.75 22.02
C LYS A 281 10.41 5.62 22.46
N ASP A 282 10.71 5.99 23.72
CA ASP A 282 12.06 5.84 24.26
C ASP A 282 12.43 4.36 24.46
N LEU A 283 11.46 3.55 24.87
CA LEU A 283 11.65 2.11 25.00
C LEU A 283 11.83 1.44 23.62
N ILE A 284 11.03 1.82 22.61
CA ILE A 284 11.20 1.35 21.23
C ILE A 284 12.60 1.72 20.71
N LYS A 285 13.06 2.97 20.91
CA LYS A 285 14.40 3.40 20.51
C LYS A 285 15.52 2.64 21.22
N ALA A 286 15.30 2.25 22.49
CA ALA A 286 16.27 1.43 23.21
C ALA A 286 16.35 0.02 22.62
N ALA A 287 15.23 -0.60 22.30
CA ALA A 287 15.17 -1.90 21.64
C ALA A 287 15.78 -1.85 20.22
N ASP A 288 15.54 -0.79 19.45
CA ASP A 288 16.12 -0.60 18.11
C ASP A 288 17.67 -0.50 18.16
N LYS A 289 18.25 0.22 19.14
CA LYS A 289 19.70 0.25 19.37
C LYS A 289 20.27 -1.15 19.66
N LEU A 290 19.55 -1.97 20.40
CA LEU A 290 19.94 -3.34 20.71
C LEU A 290 19.81 -4.24 19.47
N LEU A 291 18.80 -4.05 18.64
CA LEU A 291 18.69 -4.71 17.34
C LEU A 291 19.87 -4.34 16.43
N TYR A 292 20.25 -3.07 16.36
CA TYR A 292 21.44 -2.66 15.63
C TYR A 292 22.70 -3.37 16.15
N SER A 293 22.84 -3.50 17.48
CA SER A 293 23.94 -4.25 18.10
C SER A 293 23.90 -5.75 17.73
N ALA A 294 22.72 -6.36 17.69
CA ALA A 294 22.55 -7.75 17.23
C ALA A 294 23.01 -7.94 15.78
N LYS A 295 22.63 -6.99 14.90
CA LYS A 295 23.02 -7.00 13.48
C LYS A 295 24.53 -6.83 13.29
N THR A 296 25.18 -5.93 14.05
CA THR A 296 26.63 -5.67 13.95
C THR A 296 27.49 -6.79 14.56
N GLN A 297 27.00 -7.48 15.57
CA GLN A 297 27.68 -8.63 16.20
C GLN A 297 27.57 -9.94 15.42
N GLY A 298 27.04 -9.93 14.20
CA GLY A 298 26.97 -11.11 13.31
C GLY A 298 25.58 -11.70 13.13
N ARG A 299 24.53 -10.98 13.52
CA ARG A 299 23.12 -11.37 13.31
C ARG A 299 22.69 -12.67 14.01
N ASN A 300 21.47 -13.18 13.68
CA ASN A 300 20.94 -14.45 14.16
C ASN A 300 21.02 -14.59 15.68
N ARG A 301 20.67 -13.54 16.42
CA ARG A 301 20.77 -13.45 17.87
C ARG A 301 19.80 -12.48 18.52
N VAL A 302 19.68 -12.59 19.81
CA VAL A 302 19.02 -11.63 20.69
C VAL A 302 20.07 -10.84 21.44
N VAL A 303 19.90 -9.51 21.53
CA VAL A 303 20.66 -8.63 22.41
C VAL A 303 19.67 -7.91 23.32
N SER A 304 19.90 -7.94 24.63
CA SER A 304 19.06 -7.29 25.64
C SER A 304 19.84 -6.37 26.56
N ASN A 305 19.15 -5.43 27.22
CA ASN A 305 19.68 -4.61 28.31
C ASN A 305 19.38 -5.23 29.66
#